data_896b1162d9e92386485c3f33cce453b1
#
_entry.id   896b1162d9e92386485c3f33cce453b1
#
_cell.length_a   1.000
_cell.length_b   1.000
_cell.length_c   1.000
_cell.angle_alpha   90.00
_cell.angle_beta   90.00
_cell.angle_gamma   90.00
#
_symmetry.space_group_name_H-M   'P 1'
#
loop_
_entity.id
_entity.type
_entity.pdbx_description
1 polymer ?
#
loop_
_entity_poly.entity_id
_entity_poly.type
_entity_poly.pdbx_seq_one_letter_code
_entity_poly.pdbx_strand_id
1 'polypeptide(L)'
;MATKLQDGNTPCLAATPSEPRPTVLVFDSGVGGLSVYDEIRHLLPDLHYIYAFDNVAFPYGEKSEAFIVERVVAIVTAVQERYPLALAVVACNTASTVSLPALREKFDFPVVGVVPAIKPAARLTANGIVGLLATRGTVKRSYTHELIARFANECQIEMLGSAEMVELAEAKLHGEDVSQDALKRILRPWLRMKEPPDTVVLGCTHFPLLQEELLQVLPEGTRLVDSGAAIARRTAWLLEHEAPDAKSADANIAFCMAMTPEAEQLLPVLQRYGFETLEKLAVLG
;
A
#
# COMPACT_ATOMS: atom_id res chain seq x y z
N MET A 1 -33.43 -55.04 -11.65
CA MET A 1 -33.57 -53.70 -12.21
C MET A 1 -32.40 -52.85 -11.71
N ALA A 2 -31.42 -52.66 -12.58
CA ALA A 2 -30.22 -51.93 -12.25
C ALA A 2 -30.33 -50.50 -12.84
N THR A 3 -30.29 -49.51 -11.98
CA THR A 3 -30.35 -48.09 -12.38
C THR A 3 -28.90 -47.62 -12.66
N LYS A 4 -28.67 -47.23 -13.90
CA LYS A 4 -27.45 -46.63 -14.36
C LYS A 4 -27.23 -45.27 -13.68
N LEU A 5 -26.08 -45.08 -13.03
CA LEU A 5 -25.53 -43.80 -12.68
C LEU A 5 -25.00 -43.14 -13.95
N GLN A 6 -25.50 -41.95 -14.25
CA GLN A 6 -24.98 -41.09 -15.32
C GLN A 6 -23.76 -40.33 -14.80
N ASP A 7 -22.64 -40.57 -15.45
CA ASP A 7 -21.42 -39.77 -15.28
C ASP A 7 -21.64 -38.36 -15.83
N GLY A 8 -21.76 -37.40 -14.91
CA GLY A 8 -21.82 -35.98 -15.24
C GLY A 8 -20.44 -35.43 -15.57
N ASN A 9 -19.99 -35.61 -16.79
CA ASN A 9 -18.83 -34.93 -17.33
C ASN A 9 -19.24 -33.48 -17.69
N THR A 10 -19.15 -32.55 -16.74
CA THR A 10 -19.29 -31.12 -17.01
C THR A 10 -18.01 -30.68 -17.71
N PRO A 11 -18.05 -30.21 -18.96
CA PRO A 11 -16.85 -29.67 -19.60
C PRO A 11 -16.41 -28.43 -18.81
N CYS A 12 -15.14 -28.45 -18.40
CA CYS A 12 -14.45 -27.27 -17.92
C CYS A 12 -14.56 -26.20 -19.03
N LEU A 13 -15.42 -25.21 -18.82
CA LEU A 13 -15.52 -24.05 -19.69
C LEU A 13 -14.13 -23.40 -19.69
N ALA A 14 -13.42 -23.52 -20.80
CA ALA A 14 -12.21 -22.75 -21.04
C ALA A 14 -12.56 -21.27 -20.81
N ALA A 15 -11.88 -20.65 -19.87
CA ALA A 15 -12.07 -19.23 -19.60
C ALA A 15 -11.93 -18.45 -20.93
N THR A 16 -12.96 -17.71 -21.28
CA THR A 16 -12.91 -16.82 -22.45
C THR A 16 -11.73 -15.87 -22.23
N PRO A 17 -10.85 -15.66 -23.24
CA PRO A 17 -9.76 -14.70 -23.12
C PRO A 17 -10.35 -13.36 -22.68
N SER A 18 -9.87 -12.82 -21.56
CA SER A 18 -10.30 -11.50 -21.10
C SER A 18 -9.86 -10.45 -22.13
N GLU A 19 -10.67 -9.42 -22.36
CA GLU A 19 -10.24 -8.30 -23.19
C GLU A 19 -9.00 -7.63 -22.58
N PRO A 20 -8.04 -7.15 -23.40
CA PRO A 20 -6.86 -6.47 -22.89
C PRO A 20 -7.24 -5.22 -22.08
N ARG A 21 -6.74 -5.12 -20.86
CA ARG A 21 -7.01 -4.04 -19.90
C ARG A 21 -5.75 -3.24 -19.63
N PRO A 22 -5.83 -1.92 -19.34
CA PRO A 22 -4.64 -1.15 -18.95
C PRO A 22 -3.93 -1.79 -17.76
N THR A 23 -2.60 -1.91 -17.86
CA THR A 23 -1.77 -2.56 -16.83
C THR A 23 -1.25 -1.55 -15.82
N VAL A 24 -1.58 -1.74 -14.57
CA VAL A 24 -1.14 -0.92 -13.43
C VAL A 24 -0.29 -1.73 -12.48
N LEU A 25 0.95 -1.26 -12.26
CA LEU A 25 1.80 -1.77 -11.21
C LEU A 25 1.48 -1.06 -9.89
N VAL A 26 1.27 -1.83 -8.83
CA VAL A 26 1.26 -1.34 -7.44
C VAL A 26 2.47 -1.94 -6.73
N PHE A 27 3.41 -1.09 -6.34
CA PHE A 27 4.64 -1.48 -5.67
C PHE A 27 4.63 -1.07 -4.20
N ASP A 28 5.07 -1.94 -3.32
CA ASP A 28 5.33 -1.66 -1.90
C ASP A 28 6.61 -2.35 -1.41
N SER A 29 7.14 -1.92 -0.28
CA SER A 29 8.23 -2.61 0.42
C SER A 29 7.78 -3.92 1.07
N GLY A 30 6.49 -4.05 1.38
CA GLY A 30 5.85 -5.21 1.98
C GLY A 30 4.43 -5.38 1.45
N VAL A 31 3.50 -5.80 2.31
CA VAL A 31 2.11 -6.02 1.90
C VAL A 31 1.12 -4.97 2.42
N GLY A 32 1.60 -3.94 3.11
CA GLY A 32 0.78 -2.81 3.54
C GLY A 32 0.13 -2.05 2.39
N GLY A 33 0.80 -1.97 1.24
CA GLY A 33 0.30 -1.36 0.02
C GLY A 33 -0.98 -1.98 -0.54
N LEU A 34 -1.38 -3.17 -0.04
CA LEU A 34 -2.70 -3.75 -0.34
C LEU A 34 -3.84 -2.84 0.12
N SER A 35 -3.65 -2.02 1.14
CA SER A 35 -4.64 -1.01 1.57
C SER A 35 -4.89 0.05 0.50
N VAL A 36 -3.84 0.50 -0.18
CA VAL A 36 -3.93 1.45 -1.30
C VAL A 36 -4.49 0.77 -2.54
N TYR A 37 -4.01 -0.43 -2.84
CA TYR A 37 -4.50 -1.24 -3.96
C TYR A 37 -6.01 -1.49 -3.84
N ASP A 38 -6.50 -1.77 -2.64
CA ASP A 38 -7.92 -2.03 -2.39
C ASP A 38 -8.80 -0.84 -2.78
N GLU A 39 -8.40 0.37 -2.43
CA GLU A 39 -9.07 1.60 -2.85
C GLU A 39 -9.04 1.80 -4.38
N ILE A 40 -7.90 1.47 -5.02
CA ILE A 40 -7.76 1.60 -6.46
C ILE A 40 -8.66 0.59 -7.17
N ARG A 41 -8.65 -0.69 -6.79
CA ARG A 41 -9.45 -1.72 -7.45
C ARG A 41 -10.96 -1.54 -7.27
N HIS A 42 -11.39 -0.96 -6.15
CA HIS A 42 -12.80 -0.64 -5.94
C HIS A 42 -13.27 0.48 -6.87
N LEU A 43 -12.43 1.47 -7.14
CA LEU A 43 -12.75 2.54 -8.07
C LEU A 43 -12.56 2.11 -9.53
N LEU A 44 -11.58 1.27 -9.81
CA LEU A 44 -11.13 0.85 -11.14
C LEU A 44 -11.05 -0.69 -11.24
N PRO A 45 -12.18 -1.41 -11.20
CA PRO A 45 -12.17 -2.88 -11.15
C PRO A 45 -11.69 -3.54 -12.45
N ASP A 46 -11.79 -2.84 -13.58
CA ASP A 46 -11.54 -3.37 -14.92
C ASP A 46 -10.12 -3.09 -15.41
N LEU A 47 -9.11 -3.16 -14.53
CA LEU A 47 -7.71 -3.04 -14.89
C LEU A 47 -6.97 -4.38 -14.74
N HIS A 48 -5.85 -4.51 -15.44
CA HIS A 48 -4.87 -5.55 -15.18
C HIS A 48 -3.92 -5.06 -14.09
N TYR A 49 -3.89 -5.74 -12.96
CA TYR A 49 -3.07 -5.35 -11.81
C TYR A 49 -1.87 -6.27 -11.61
N ILE A 50 -0.73 -5.66 -11.39
CA ILE A 50 0.49 -6.31 -10.92
C ILE A 50 0.80 -5.73 -9.53
N TYR A 51 0.91 -6.58 -8.52
CA TYR A 51 1.38 -6.19 -7.20
C TYR A 51 2.81 -6.69 -7.00
N ALA A 52 3.76 -5.82 -6.72
CA ALA A 52 5.14 -6.21 -6.46
C ALA A 52 5.60 -5.72 -5.08
N PHE A 53 6.20 -6.59 -4.28
CA PHE A 53 6.69 -6.24 -2.96
C PHE A 53 8.10 -6.75 -2.69
N ASP A 54 8.90 -5.91 -2.02
CA ASP A 54 10.31 -6.19 -1.75
C ASP A 54 10.53 -6.84 -0.37
N ASN A 55 10.15 -8.10 -0.25
CA ASN A 55 10.34 -8.85 0.99
C ASN A 55 11.81 -9.13 1.35
N VAL A 56 12.75 -8.88 0.46
CA VAL A 56 14.19 -9.03 0.72
C VAL A 56 14.74 -7.84 1.50
N ALA A 57 14.29 -6.62 1.17
CA ALA A 57 14.78 -5.40 1.79
C ALA A 57 13.81 -4.76 2.80
N PHE A 58 12.67 -5.39 3.04
CA PHE A 58 11.70 -4.97 4.05
C PHE A 58 12.32 -4.96 5.47
N PRO A 59 12.00 -3.98 6.34
CA PRO A 59 11.23 -2.76 6.09
C PRO A 59 12.10 -1.60 5.56
N TYR A 60 11.56 -0.78 4.67
CA TYR A 60 12.27 0.36 4.08
C TYR A 60 12.51 1.53 5.05
N GLY A 61 11.74 1.61 6.14
CA GLY A 61 11.85 2.69 7.12
C GLY A 61 13.22 2.85 7.77
N GLU A 62 14.05 1.82 7.72
CA GLU A 62 15.41 1.77 8.31
C GLU A 62 16.53 1.82 7.26
N LYS A 63 16.19 1.87 5.98
CA LYS A 63 17.16 1.87 4.87
C LYS A 63 17.57 3.29 4.47
N SER A 64 18.78 3.41 3.87
CA SER A 64 19.24 4.68 3.31
C SER A 64 18.42 5.08 2.08
N GLU A 65 18.32 6.37 1.81
CA GLU A 65 17.57 6.89 0.66
C GLU A 65 18.13 6.36 -0.67
N ALA A 66 19.46 6.36 -0.83
CA ALA A 66 20.12 5.85 -2.04
C ALA A 66 19.78 4.37 -2.28
N PHE A 67 19.81 3.54 -1.23
CA PHE A 67 19.44 2.13 -1.32
C PHE A 67 17.98 1.94 -1.76
N ILE A 68 17.05 2.71 -1.17
CA ILE A 68 15.64 2.63 -1.52
C ILE A 68 15.41 3.00 -2.98
N VAL A 69 16.01 4.10 -3.45
CA VAL A 69 15.89 4.56 -4.85
C VAL A 69 16.37 3.49 -5.81
N GLU A 70 17.57 2.94 -5.57
CA GLU A 70 18.16 1.89 -6.41
C GLU A 70 17.23 0.66 -6.48
N ARG A 71 16.76 0.18 -5.33
CA ARG A 71 15.86 -0.98 -5.25
C ARG A 71 14.55 -0.76 -5.99
N VAL A 72 13.87 0.35 -5.74
CA VAL A 72 12.57 0.64 -6.37
C VAL A 72 12.71 0.76 -7.88
N VAL A 73 13.74 1.47 -8.36
CA VAL A 73 14.01 1.62 -9.80
C VAL A 73 14.30 0.26 -10.44
N ALA A 74 15.10 -0.59 -9.81
CA ALA A 74 15.42 -1.92 -10.31
C ALA A 74 14.16 -2.82 -10.39
N ILE A 75 13.31 -2.80 -9.38
CA ILE A 75 12.08 -3.62 -9.34
C ILE A 75 11.09 -3.16 -10.42
N VAL A 76 10.83 -1.86 -10.52
CA VAL A 76 9.92 -1.32 -11.54
C VAL A 76 10.45 -1.63 -12.95
N THR A 77 11.77 -1.55 -13.17
CA THR A 77 12.40 -1.95 -14.43
C THR A 77 12.14 -3.42 -14.74
N ALA A 78 12.36 -4.31 -13.78
CA ALA A 78 12.17 -5.74 -13.98
C ALA A 78 10.70 -6.12 -14.28
N VAL A 79 9.74 -5.39 -13.70
CA VAL A 79 8.32 -5.56 -14.06
C VAL A 79 8.05 -5.06 -15.47
N GLN A 80 8.56 -3.87 -15.83
CA GLN A 80 8.36 -3.28 -17.17
C GLN A 80 8.94 -4.17 -18.29
N GLU A 81 10.03 -4.87 -18.02
CA GLU A 81 10.62 -5.82 -18.97
C GLU A 81 9.71 -7.02 -19.28
N ARG A 82 8.79 -7.34 -18.36
CA ARG A 82 7.82 -8.45 -18.52
C ARG A 82 6.46 -7.99 -19.02
N TYR A 83 6.03 -6.80 -18.61
CA TYR A 83 4.68 -6.28 -18.87
C TYR A 83 4.74 -4.83 -19.32
N PRO A 84 4.02 -4.45 -20.39
CA PRO A 84 3.85 -3.04 -20.71
C PRO A 84 3.04 -2.36 -19.59
N LEU A 85 3.56 -1.27 -19.02
CA LEU A 85 2.91 -0.54 -17.93
C LEU A 85 2.23 0.73 -18.42
N ALA A 86 0.96 0.89 -18.12
CA ALA A 86 0.21 2.14 -18.31
C ALA A 86 0.47 3.14 -17.19
N LEU A 87 0.70 2.65 -15.96
CA LEU A 87 0.92 3.47 -14.78
C LEU A 87 1.57 2.64 -13.66
N ALA A 88 2.37 3.28 -12.81
CA ALA A 88 2.87 2.68 -11.58
C ALA A 88 2.42 3.50 -10.35
N VAL A 89 2.01 2.80 -9.30
CA VAL A 89 1.72 3.35 -7.98
C VAL A 89 2.78 2.86 -7.00
N VAL A 90 3.53 3.77 -6.41
CA VAL A 90 4.43 3.47 -5.30
C VAL A 90 3.62 3.53 -4.01
N ALA A 91 3.06 2.39 -3.60
CA ALA A 91 2.16 2.27 -2.45
C ALA A 91 2.94 2.10 -1.12
N CYS A 92 4.01 2.85 -0.98
CA CYS A 92 4.87 2.89 0.21
C CYS A 92 5.21 4.34 0.51
N ASN A 93 4.81 4.88 1.67
CA ASN A 93 5.13 6.25 2.05
C ASN A 93 6.65 6.49 2.06
N THR A 94 7.40 5.56 2.66
CA THR A 94 8.85 5.65 2.74
C THR A 94 9.51 5.69 1.37
N ALA A 95 9.14 4.79 0.46
CA ALA A 95 9.68 4.75 -0.90
C ALA A 95 9.26 5.99 -1.71
N SER A 96 8.01 6.43 -1.58
CA SER A 96 7.49 7.59 -2.31
C SER A 96 8.26 8.87 -2.00
N THR A 97 8.66 9.09 -0.74
CA THR A 97 9.37 10.32 -0.36
C THR A 97 10.71 10.49 -1.04
N VAL A 98 11.34 9.42 -1.52
CA VAL A 98 12.71 9.46 -2.06
C VAL A 98 12.82 8.98 -3.51
N SER A 99 11.96 8.07 -3.98
CA SER A 99 12.14 7.44 -5.30
C SER A 99 11.36 8.09 -6.45
N LEU A 100 10.33 8.88 -6.18
CA LEU A 100 9.49 9.45 -7.24
C LEU A 100 10.25 10.27 -8.29
N PRO A 101 11.22 11.14 -7.94
CA PRO A 101 11.97 11.88 -8.94
C PRO A 101 12.71 10.96 -9.91
N ALA A 102 13.43 9.95 -9.40
CA ALA A 102 14.18 9.00 -10.21
C ALA A 102 13.27 8.13 -11.10
N LEU A 103 12.12 7.72 -10.59
CA LEU A 103 11.14 6.95 -11.37
C LEU A 103 10.55 7.78 -12.51
N ARG A 104 10.18 9.05 -12.24
CA ARG A 104 9.60 9.96 -13.24
C ARG A 104 10.61 10.41 -14.29
N GLU A 105 11.89 10.43 -13.96
CA GLU A 105 12.95 10.68 -14.93
C GLU A 105 13.21 9.48 -15.85
N LYS A 106 13.10 8.26 -15.30
CA LYS A 106 13.46 7.04 -16.02
C LYS A 106 12.33 6.49 -16.89
N PHE A 107 11.07 6.59 -16.47
CA PHE A 107 9.94 5.94 -17.12
C PHE A 107 9.00 6.94 -17.79
N ASP A 108 8.48 6.56 -18.97
CA ASP A 108 7.58 7.39 -19.77
C ASP A 108 6.11 7.32 -19.30
N PHE A 109 5.76 6.33 -18.47
CA PHE A 109 4.43 6.21 -17.89
C PHE A 109 4.30 7.03 -16.60
N PRO A 110 3.07 7.49 -16.23
CA PRO A 110 2.84 8.22 -14.99
C PRO A 110 3.19 7.39 -13.76
N VAL A 111 3.79 8.03 -12.76
CA VAL A 111 4.09 7.43 -11.46
C VAL A 111 3.39 8.20 -10.34
N VAL A 112 2.51 7.50 -9.62
CA VAL A 112 1.79 8.01 -8.44
C VAL A 112 2.50 7.55 -7.18
N GLY A 113 2.74 8.46 -6.26
CA GLY A 113 3.28 8.13 -4.93
C GLY A 113 2.25 8.34 -3.84
N VAL A 114 2.50 7.73 -2.70
CA VAL A 114 1.72 7.90 -1.47
C VAL A 114 2.43 8.88 -0.57
N VAL A 115 1.71 9.88 -0.08
CA VAL A 115 2.21 10.83 0.91
C VAL A 115 1.27 10.88 2.11
N PRO A 116 1.76 11.16 3.32
CA PRO A 116 0.89 11.31 4.49
C PRO A 116 -0.20 12.35 4.26
N ALA A 117 -1.43 12.04 4.65
CA ALA A 117 -2.62 12.88 4.42
C ALA A 117 -2.70 14.08 5.38
N ILE A 118 -1.61 14.85 5.49
CA ILE A 118 -1.47 16.01 6.41
C ILE A 118 -2.50 17.09 6.09
N LYS A 119 -2.65 17.47 4.82
CA LYS A 119 -3.56 18.53 4.39
C LYS A 119 -5.04 18.21 4.69
N PRO A 120 -5.57 17.01 4.37
CA PRO A 120 -6.91 16.64 4.78
C PRO A 120 -7.10 16.64 6.30
N ALA A 121 -6.14 16.10 7.05
CA ALA A 121 -6.22 16.04 8.52
C ALA A 121 -6.24 17.43 9.16
N ALA A 122 -5.41 18.37 8.70
CA ALA A 122 -5.40 19.75 9.18
C ALA A 122 -6.74 20.48 8.96
N ARG A 123 -7.50 20.07 7.93
CA ARG A 123 -8.84 20.63 7.67
C ARG A 123 -9.93 19.96 8.48
N LEU A 124 -9.72 18.73 8.92
CA LEU A 124 -10.71 17.92 9.63
C LEU A 124 -10.64 18.09 11.14
N THR A 125 -9.48 18.43 11.69
CA THR A 125 -9.32 18.56 13.14
C THR A 125 -10.22 19.68 13.70
N ALA A 126 -10.85 19.38 14.82
CA ALA A 126 -11.69 20.34 15.54
C ALA A 126 -10.94 20.98 16.71
N ASN A 127 -10.03 20.23 17.36
CA ASN A 127 -9.24 20.75 18.50
C ASN A 127 -7.87 21.31 18.07
N GLY A 128 -7.51 21.24 16.78
CA GLY A 128 -6.25 21.73 16.25
C GLY A 128 -5.06 20.82 16.53
N ILE A 129 -5.27 19.62 17.10
CA ILE A 129 -4.22 18.64 17.39
C ILE A 129 -4.37 17.47 16.45
N VAL A 130 -3.34 17.24 15.61
CA VAL A 130 -3.30 16.15 14.64
C VAL A 130 -2.18 15.18 15.02
N GLY A 131 -2.52 13.90 15.15
CA GLY A 131 -1.54 12.83 15.28
C GLY A 131 -1.01 12.42 13.91
N LEU A 132 0.30 12.27 13.78
CA LEU A 132 0.91 11.60 12.64
C LEU A 132 1.51 10.27 13.11
N LEU A 133 0.86 9.19 12.72
CA LEU A 133 1.30 7.82 12.97
C LEU A 133 2.01 7.29 11.72
N ALA A 134 3.31 7.01 11.81
CA ALA A 134 4.11 6.65 10.66
C ALA A 134 5.27 5.72 11.05
N THR A 135 6.12 5.35 10.10
CA THR A 135 7.39 4.70 10.42
C THR A 135 8.38 5.72 11.00
N ARG A 136 9.37 5.26 11.76
CA ARG A 136 10.43 6.13 12.30
C ARG A 136 11.17 6.89 11.18
N GLY A 137 11.37 6.25 10.02
CA GLY A 137 11.97 6.89 8.87
C GLY A 137 11.13 8.04 8.33
N THR A 138 9.83 7.83 8.15
CA THR A 138 8.90 8.85 7.64
C THR A 138 8.81 10.05 8.58
N VAL A 139 8.75 9.84 9.89
CA VAL A 139 8.70 10.91 10.89
C VAL A 139 9.93 11.83 10.86
N LYS A 140 11.11 11.26 10.58
CA LYS A 140 12.38 12.00 10.61
C LYS A 140 12.70 12.73 9.29
N ARG A 141 12.04 12.43 8.18
CA ARG A 141 12.40 12.99 6.88
C ARG A 141 11.99 14.44 6.72
N SER A 142 12.86 15.24 6.08
CA SER A 142 12.62 16.64 5.75
C SER A 142 11.32 16.83 4.98
N TYR A 143 11.04 15.94 4.03
CA TYR A 143 9.80 15.97 3.25
C TYR A 143 8.54 15.95 4.12
N THR A 144 8.49 15.16 5.20
CA THR A 144 7.37 15.12 6.14
C THR A 144 7.21 16.47 6.86
N HIS A 145 8.34 17.04 7.31
CA HIS A 145 8.34 18.36 7.98
C HIS A 145 7.94 19.49 7.02
N GLU A 146 8.34 19.42 5.75
CA GLU A 146 7.91 20.35 4.70
C GLU A 146 6.39 20.29 4.45
N LEU A 147 5.82 19.08 4.40
CA LEU A 147 4.36 18.91 4.29
C LEU A 147 3.63 19.55 5.47
N ILE A 148 4.11 19.31 6.68
CA ILE A 148 3.54 19.89 7.90
C ILE A 148 3.62 21.41 7.86
N ALA A 149 4.79 21.99 7.57
CA ALA A 149 4.99 23.41 7.49
C ALA A 149 4.09 24.08 6.43
N ARG A 150 3.87 23.38 5.32
CA ARG A 150 3.07 23.89 4.20
C ARG A 150 1.55 23.80 4.43
N PHE A 151 1.07 22.75 5.07
CA PHE A 151 -0.34 22.41 5.10
C PHE A 151 -0.99 22.36 6.48
N ALA A 152 -0.19 22.38 7.54
CA ALA A 152 -0.65 22.20 8.92
C ALA A 152 0.12 23.09 9.91
N ASN A 153 0.61 24.24 9.45
CA ASN A 153 1.38 25.19 10.27
C ASN A 153 0.56 25.81 11.43
N GLU A 154 -0.76 25.76 11.36
CA GLU A 154 -1.68 26.23 12.42
C GLU A 154 -2.11 25.10 13.36
N CYS A 155 -1.69 23.86 13.11
CA CYS A 155 -2.01 22.70 13.93
C CYS A 155 -0.84 22.32 14.82
N GLN A 156 -1.17 21.78 15.99
CA GLN A 156 -0.19 21.03 16.79
C GLN A 156 -0.08 19.62 16.21
N ILE A 157 1.12 19.25 15.74
CA ILE A 157 1.34 17.92 15.17
C ILE A 157 2.07 17.04 16.17
N GLU A 158 1.42 15.99 16.62
CA GLU A 158 1.96 14.96 17.51
C GLU A 158 2.43 13.76 16.68
N MET A 159 3.75 13.65 16.49
CA MET A 159 4.32 12.58 15.66
C MET A 159 4.67 11.35 16.48
N LEU A 160 4.30 10.18 15.98
CA LEU A 160 4.62 8.89 16.59
C LEU A 160 5.09 7.90 15.53
N GLY A 161 6.37 7.49 15.66
CA GLY A 161 7.00 6.52 14.75
C GLY A 161 7.07 5.13 15.40
N SER A 162 6.50 4.11 14.74
CA SER A 162 6.51 2.74 15.25
C SER A 162 6.84 1.73 14.15
N ALA A 163 7.88 0.91 14.38
CA ALA A 163 8.15 -0.27 13.59
C ALA A 163 7.25 -1.44 14.04
N GLU A 164 7.02 -1.59 15.34
CA GLU A 164 6.18 -2.63 15.91
C GLU A 164 4.76 -2.62 15.33
N MET A 165 4.20 -1.45 15.04
CA MET A 165 2.87 -1.36 14.42
C MET A 165 2.83 -1.91 12.99
N VAL A 166 3.93 -1.82 12.25
CA VAL A 166 4.07 -2.46 10.94
C VAL A 166 4.04 -3.99 11.10
N GLU A 167 4.76 -4.52 12.08
CA GLU A 167 4.79 -5.95 12.39
C GLU A 167 3.41 -6.48 12.78
N LEU A 168 2.65 -5.73 13.59
CA LEU A 168 1.27 -6.09 13.94
C LEU A 168 0.34 -6.14 12.72
N ALA A 169 0.51 -5.23 11.78
CA ALA A 169 -0.28 -5.23 10.55
C ALA A 169 0.05 -6.42 9.63
N GLU A 170 1.33 -6.76 9.52
CA GLU A 170 1.79 -7.96 8.78
C GLU A 170 1.24 -9.23 9.44
N ALA A 171 1.35 -9.36 10.76
CA ALA A 171 0.83 -10.50 11.53
C ALA A 171 -0.70 -10.67 11.33
N LYS A 172 -1.44 -9.56 11.31
CA LYS A 172 -2.89 -9.58 11.02
C LYS A 172 -3.19 -10.16 9.63
N LEU A 173 -2.40 -9.82 8.62
CA LEU A 173 -2.57 -10.38 7.27
C LEU A 173 -2.30 -11.89 7.23
N HIS A 174 -1.42 -12.40 8.09
CA HIS A 174 -1.19 -13.81 8.29
C HIS A 174 -2.24 -14.52 9.18
N GLY A 175 -3.27 -13.78 9.64
CA GLY A 175 -4.38 -14.33 10.42
C GLY A 175 -4.16 -14.33 11.93
N GLU A 176 -3.16 -13.60 12.41
CA GLU A 176 -2.93 -13.42 13.84
C GLU A 176 -3.80 -12.29 14.41
N ASP A 177 -4.22 -12.46 15.67
CA ASP A 177 -4.95 -11.43 16.38
C ASP A 177 -4.03 -10.26 16.77
N VAL A 178 -4.54 -9.04 16.62
CA VAL A 178 -3.81 -7.82 16.99
C VAL A 178 -3.94 -7.57 18.48
N SER A 179 -2.81 -7.52 19.18
CA SER A 179 -2.77 -7.22 20.62
C SER A 179 -3.17 -5.77 20.92
N GLN A 180 -4.32 -5.59 21.55
CA GLN A 180 -4.75 -4.26 22.03
C GLN A 180 -3.77 -3.64 23.04
N ASP A 181 -3.12 -4.47 23.88
CA ASP A 181 -2.13 -3.99 24.85
C ASP A 181 -0.87 -3.48 24.15
N ALA A 182 -0.45 -4.10 23.04
CA ALA A 182 0.62 -3.59 22.21
C ALA A 182 0.25 -2.22 21.61
N LEU A 183 -0.95 -2.07 21.06
CA LEU A 183 -1.43 -0.79 20.53
C LEU A 183 -1.51 0.29 21.62
N LYS A 184 -2.05 -0.03 22.79
CA LYS A 184 -2.09 0.91 23.94
C LYS A 184 -0.69 1.34 24.38
N ARG A 185 0.28 0.43 24.38
CA ARG A 185 1.67 0.74 24.70
C ARG A 185 2.28 1.69 23.69
N ILE A 186 2.08 1.43 22.40
CA ILE A 186 2.58 2.26 21.30
C ILE A 186 1.94 3.66 21.33
N LEU A 187 0.62 3.73 21.52
CA LEU A 187 -0.16 4.97 21.52
C LEU A 187 -0.13 5.72 22.87
N ARG A 188 0.53 5.15 23.88
CA ARG A 188 0.58 5.71 25.23
C ARG A 188 0.95 7.20 25.30
N PRO A 189 1.88 7.74 24.48
CA PRO A 189 2.16 9.17 24.51
C PRO A 189 0.91 10.02 24.27
N TRP A 190 0.07 9.65 23.32
CA TRP A 190 -1.17 10.36 23.01
C TRP A 190 -2.27 10.10 24.05
N LEU A 191 -2.43 8.83 24.49
CA LEU A 191 -3.45 8.44 25.46
C LEU A 191 -3.27 9.10 26.84
N ARG A 192 -2.06 9.60 27.15
CA ARG A 192 -1.76 10.32 28.40
C ARG A 192 -1.87 11.83 28.29
N MET A 193 -2.09 12.36 27.09
CA MET A 193 -2.29 13.81 26.90
C MET A 193 -3.60 14.23 27.55
N LYS A 194 -3.62 15.44 28.10
CA LYS A 194 -4.85 16.05 28.63
C LYS A 194 -5.85 16.26 27.49
N GLU A 195 -5.35 16.62 26.33
CA GLU A 195 -6.08 16.81 25.09
C GLU A 195 -5.37 16.06 23.99
N PRO A 196 -5.80 14.82 23.68
CA PRO A 196 -5.17 14.01 22.64
C PRO A 196 -5.56 14.47 21.22
N PRO A 197 -4.83 14.02 20.16
CA PRO A 197 -5.25 14.27 18.79
C PRO A 197 -6.68 13.76 18.55
N ASP A 198 -7.52 14.61 17.97
CA ASP A 198 -8.87 14.24 17.52
C ASP A 198 -8.89 13.67 16.09
N THR A 199 -7.78 13.85 15.38
CA THR A 199 -7.60 13.41 14.00
C THR A 199 -6.20 12.81 13.87
N VAL A 200 -6.11 11.60 13.33
CA VAL A 200 -4.86 10.85 13.20
C VAL A 200 -4.61 10.51 11.74
N VAL A 201 -3.45 10.94 11.22
CA VAL A 201 -2.96 10.58 9.90
C VAL A 201 -2.29 9.22 9.99
N LEU A 202 -2.77 8.27 9.18
CA LEU A 202 -2.14 6.97 8.97
C LEU A 202 -1.06 7.11 7.89
N GLY A 203 0.14 7.50 8.31
CA GLY A 203 1.28 7.84 7.44
C GLY A 203 2.12 6.64 7.01
N CYS A 204 1.62 5.43 7.16
CA CYS A 204 2.17 4.18 6.65
C CYS A 204 1.04 3.36 6.04
N THR A 205 1.27 2.74 4.89
CA THR A 205 0.24 1.95 4.17
C THR A 205 -0.20 0.68 4.89
N HIS A 206 0.58 0.23 5.87
CA HIS A 206 0.18 -0.86 6.78
C HIS A 206 -0.93 -0.44 7.76
N PHE A 207 -0.97 0.82 8.17
CA PHE A 207 -1.81 1.24 9.29
C PHE A 207 -3.31 1.28 9.01
N PRO A 208 -3.80 1.54 7.78
CA PRO A 208 -5.21 1.34 7.44
C PRO A 208 -5.70 -0.09 7.66
N LEU A 209 -4.82 -1.10 7.59
CA LEU A 209 -5.14 -2.49 7.90
C LEU A 209 -5.51 -2.71 9.38
N LEU A 210 -5.07 -1.81 10.27
CA LEU A 210 -5.33 -1.81 11.72
C LEU A 210 -6.43 -0.82 12.14
N GLN A 211 -7.20 -0.29 11.21
CA GLN A 211 -8.15 0.79 11.47
C GLN A 211 -9.15 0.43 12.58
N GLU A 212 -9.70 -0.77 12.54
CA GLU A 212 -10.69 -1.22 13.53
C GLU A 212 -10.08 -1.30 14.93
N GLU A 213 -8.89 -1.88 15.05
CA GLU A 213 -8.19 -2.04 16.32
C GLU A 213 -7.68 -0.71 16.88
N LEU A 214 -7.25 0.21 16.00
CA LEU A 214 -6.86 1.57 16.39
C LEU A 214 -8.04 2.34 16.97
N LEU A 215 -9.22 2.26 16.36
CA LEU A 215 -10.43 2.93 16.85
C LEU A 215 -10.92 2.37 18.18
N GLN A 216 -10.61 1.10 18.51
CA GLN A 216 -10.93 0.52 19.82
C GLN A 216 -10.02 1.04 20.96
N VAL A 217 -8.83 1.56 20.62
CA VAL A 217 -7.84 2.01 21.60
C VAL A 217 -7.76 3.53 21.70
N LEU A 218 -7.97 4.23 20.58
CA LEU A 218 -7.99 5.70 20.55
C LEU A 218 -9.26 6.25 21.21
N PRO A 219 -9.23 7.51 21.69
CA PRO A 219 -10.42 8.15 22.26
C PRO A 219 -11.61 8.11 21.31
N GLU A 220 -12.81 7.96 21.88
CA GLU A 220 -14.05 7.98 21.12
C GLU A 220 -14.17 9.26 20.27
N GLY A 221 -14.57 9.10 19.02
CA GLY A 221 -14.69 10.23 18.07
C GLY A 221 -13.40 10.60 17.35
N THR A 222 -12.27 9.91 17.63
CA THR A 222 -11.02 10.10 16.87
C THR A 222 -11.26 9.73 15.39
N ARG A 223 -10.82 10.61 14.49
CA ARG A 223 -10.90 10.40 13.03
C ARG A 223 -9.58 9.88 12.51
N LEU A 224 -9.64 8.81 11.73
CA LEU A 224 -8.47 8.27 11.01
C LEU A 224 -8.50 8.75 9.56
N VAL A 225 -7.35 9.20 9.07
CA VAL A 225 -7.20 9.75 7.71
C VAL A 225 -6.02 9.08 7.03
N ASP A 226 -6.25 8.52 5.86
CA ASP A 226 -5.22 7.98 4.99
C ASP A 226 -5.29 8.57 3.58
N SER A 227 -4.39 8.15 2.69
CA SER A 227 -4.29 8.69 1.34
C SER A 227 -4.93 7.79 0.27
N GLY A 228 -5.45 6.62 0.61
CA GLY A 228 -5.87 5.57 -0.34
C GLY A 228 -6.87 6.06 -1.37
N ALA A 229 -7.99 6.66 -0.93
CA ALA A 229 -9.03 7.16 -1.83
C ALA A 229 -8.54 8.31 -2.73
N ALA A 230 -7.65 9.17 -2.24
CA ALA A 230 -7.07 10.25 -3.04
C ALA A 230 -6.14 9.69 -4.14
N ILE A 231 -5.38 8.65 -3.82
CA ILE A 231 -4.52 7.95 -4.78
C ILE A 231 -5.34 7.23 -5.84
N ALA A 232 -6.43 6.57 -5.46
CA ALA A 232 -7.34 5.94 -6.41
C ALA A 232 -7.89 6.95 -7.42
N ARG A 233 -8.36 8.12 -6.96
CA ARG A 233 -8.82 9.20 -7.86
C ARG A 233 -7.72 9.75 -8.76
N ARG A 234 -6.50 9.93 -8.23
CA ARG A 234 -5.37 10.40 -9.05
C ARG A 234 -4.97 9.37 -10.10
N THR A 235 -4.98 8.09 -9.76
CA THR A 235 -4.72 6.98 -10.68
C THR A 235 -5.75 6.98 -11.82
N ALA A 236 -7.05 7.10 -11.49
CA ALA A 236 -8.12 7.18 -12.50
C ALA A 236 -7.90 8.33 -13.47
N TRP A 237 -7.63 9.54 -12.96
CA TRP A 237 -7.41 10.71 -13.78
C TRP A 237 -6.20 10.56 -14.71
N LEU A 238 -5.09 10.01 -14.22
CA LEU A 238 -3.87 9.81 -15.02
C LEU A 238 -4.08 8.75 -16.11
N LEU A 239 -4.79 7.67 -15.83
CA LEU A 239 -5.11 6.64 -16.81
C LEU A 239 -5.96 7.18 -17.96
N GLU A 240 -6.85 8.12 -17.67
CA GLU A 240 -7.71 8.75 -18.67
C GLU A 240 -6.97 9.78 -19.55
N HIS A 241 -5.99 10.52 -18.99
CA HIS A 241 -5.44 11.72 -19.61
C HIS A 241 -3.97 11.60 -20.03
N GLU A 242 -3.16 10.80 -19.35
CA GLU A 242 -1.70 10.82 -19.51
C GLU A 242 -1.06 9.45 -19.73
N ALA A 243 -1.80 8.35 -19.52
CA ALA A 243 -1.23 7.02 -19.60
C ALA A 243 -1.03 6.54 -21.04
N PRO A 244 0.06 5.82 -21.35
CA PRO A 244 0.23 5.16 -22.63
C PRO A 244 -0.77 3.99 -22.80
N ASP A 245 -1.06 3.60 -24.05
CA ASP A 245 -1.92 2.45 -24.35
C ASP A 245 -1.15 1.14 -24.13
N ALA A 246 -0.96 0.80 -22.86
CA ALA A 246 -0.25 -0.39 -22.39
C ALA A 246 -1.25 -1.34 -21.71
N LYS A 247 -1.60 -2.43 -22.37
CA LYS A 247 -2.67 -3.36 -21.95
C LYS A 247 -2.18 -4.80 -21.92
N SER A 248 -2.79 -5.60 -21.06
CA SER A 248 -2.65 -7.05 -21.00
C SER A 248 -4.01 -7.73 -20.84
N ALA A 249 -4.14 -8.92 -21.44
CA ALA A 249 -5.26 -9.84 -21.22
C ALA A 249 -4.98 -10.85 -20.10
N ASP A 250 -3.79 -10.79 -19.48
CA ASP A 250 -3.39 -11.71 -18.43
C ASP A 250 -4.21 -11.52 -17.15
N ALA A 251 -4.17 -12.53 -16.30
CA ALA A 251 -4.70 -12.45 -14.95
C ALA A 251 -3.86 -11.52 -14.08
N ASN A 252 -4.45 -11.00 -13.02
CA ASN A 252 -3.72 -10.22 -12.03
C ASN A 252 -2.69 -11.10 -11.32
N ILE A 253 -1.48 -10.59 -11.17
CA ILE A 253 -0.34 -11.34 -10.63
C ILE A 253 0.37 -10.55 -9.52
N ALA A 254 0.87 -11.27 -8.52
CA ALA A 254 1.74 -10.70 -7.50
C ALA A 254 3.18 -11.21 -7.67
N PHE A 255 4.14 -10.33 -7.38
CA PHE A 255 5.57 -10.63 -7.39
C PHE A 255 6.20 -10.36 -6.03
N CYS A 256 7.04 -11.29 -5.56
CA CYS A 256 7.97 -11.08 -4.46
C CYS A 256 9.42 -11.18 -4.94
N MET A 257 10.35 -10.60 -4.20
CA MET A 257 11.77 -10.63 -4.56
C MET A 257 12.44 -11.92 -4.12
N ALA A 258 11.89 -12.58 -3.08
CA ALA A 258 12.31 -13.92 -2.67
C ALA A 258 11.09 -14.77 -2.32
N MET A 259 11.03 -15.98 -2.87
CA MET A 259 10.00 -16.97 -2.51
C MET A 259 10.44 -17.66 -1.21
N THR A 260 9.99 -17.11 -0.09
CA THR A 260 10.21 -17.67 1.25
C THR A 260 8.93 -18.35 1.74
N PRO A 261 8.99 -19.23 2.77
CA PRO A 261 7.78 -19.83 3.34
C PRO A 261 6.75 -18.78 3.79
N GLU A 262 7.19 -17.65 4.33
CA GLU A 262 6.34 -16.55 4.73
C GLU A 262 5.67 -15.88 3.51
N ALA A 263 6.40 -15.70 2.41
CA ALA A 263 5.84 -15.18 1.16
C ALA A 263 4.80 -16.15 0.57
N GLU A 264 5.08 -17.47 0.57
CA GLU A 264 4.13 -18.47 0.10
C GLU A 264 2.83 -18.47 0.90
N GLN A 265 2.90 -18.23 2.21
CA GLN A 265 1.72 -18.12 3.09
C GLN A 265 0.84 -16.90 2.77
N LEU A 266 1.36 -15.89 2.05
CA LEU A 266 0.57 -14.75 1.59
C LEU A 266 -0.32 -15.06 0.39
N LEU A 267 -0.11 -16.16 -0.33
CA LEU A 267 -0.90 -16.47 -1.52
C LEU A 267 -2.42 -16.48 -1.27
N PRO A 268 -2.96 -17.09 -0.20
CA PRO A 268 -4.40 -17.03 0.08
C PRO A 268 -4.90 -15.61 0.34
N VAL A 269 -4.06 -14.76 0.94
CA VAL A 269 -4.38 -13.33 1.15
C VAL A 269 -4.45 -12.62 -0.20
N LEU A 270 -3.42 -12.77 -1.03
CA LEU A 270 -3.34 -12.16 -2.35
C LEU A 270 -4.50 -12.60 -3.25
N GLN A 271 -4.90 -13.88 -3.16
CA GLN A 271 -6.07 -14.40 -3.90
C GLN A 271 -7.38 -13.72 -3.47
N ARG A 272 -7.57 -13.41 -2.19
CA ARG A 272 -8.73 -12.60 -1.72
C ARG A 272 -8.72 -11.18 -2.29
N TYR A 273 -7.53 -10.64 -2.58
CA TYR A 273 -7.38 -9.36 -3.27
C TYR A 273 -7.48 -9.47 -4.80
N GLY A 274 -7.64 -10.67 -5.35
CA GLY A 274 -7.86 -10.90 -6.78
C GLY A 274 -6.61 -11.17 -7.61
N PHE A 275 -5.47 -11.49 -6.97
CA PHE A 275 -4.26 -11.98 -7.64
C PHE A 275 -4.30 -13.50 -7.75
N GLU A 276 -4.11 -14.04 -8.95
CA GLU A 276 -4.19 -15.50 -9.14
C GLU A 276 -2.94 -16.21 -8.64
N THR A 277 -1.78 -15.63 -8.88
CA THR A 277 -0.48 -16.24 -8.56
C THR A 277 0.44 -15.28 -7.83
N LEU A 278 1.38 -15.86 -7.10
CA LEU A 278 2.56 -15.19 -6.55
C LEU A 278 3.80 -15.80 -7.16
N GLU A 279 4.62 -15.00 -7.79
CA GLU A 279 5.87 -15.43 -8.43
C GLU A 279 7.08 -14.66 -7.89
N LYS A 280 8.25 -15.30 -7.99
CA LYS A 280 9.51 -14.62 -7.74
C LYS A 280 9.88 -13.74 -8.94
N LEU A 281 10.12 -12.46 -8.70
CA LEU A 281 10.69 -11.54 -9.69
C LEU A 281 12.22 -11.55 -9.58
N ALA A 282 12.90 -11.87 -10.67
CA ALA A 282 14.34 -11.71 -10.75
C ALA A 282 14.66 -10.22 -10.96
N VAL A 283 15.37 -9.62 -10.02
CA VAL A 283 15.87 -8.25 -10.10
C VAL A 283 17.37 -8.31 -10.29
N LEU A 284 17.86 -7.77 -11.39
CA LEU A 284 19.29 -7.63 -11.61
C LEU A 284 19.82 -6.55 -10.65
N GLY A 285 20.67 -6.99 -9.71
CA GLY A 285 21.34 -6.12 -8.73
C GLY A 285 22.57 -5.49 -9.27
#